data_1864a2f1f72510f0df9c1948a89f03a9
#
_entry.id   1864a2f1f72510f0df9c1948a89f03a9
#
_cell.length_a   1.000
_cell.length_b   1.000
_cell.length_c   1.000
_cell.angle_alpha   90.00
_cell.angle_beta   90.00
_cell.angle_gamma   90.00
#
_symmetry.space_group_name_H-M   'P 1'
#
loop_
_entity.id
_entity.type
_entity.pdbx_description
1 polymer ?
#
loop_
_entity_poly.entity_id
_entity_poly.type
_entity_poly.pdbx_seq_one_letter_code
_entity_poly.pdbx_strand_id
1 'polypeptide(L)'
;MARKHFENHEAISSAVPVDDGFEAVIAVKRRDTDDTARVFKVANGRHYDLASEAEVAAEAALTKVREVSNDGELIWEENAI
;
A
#
# COMPACT_ATOMS: atom_id res chain seq x y z
N MET A 1 6.89 8.51 1.31
CA MET A 1 6.84 7.08 0.96
C MET A 1 7.35 6.26 2.12
N ALA A 2 6.56 5.34 2.61
CA ALA A 2 6.93 4.46 3.72
C ALA A 2 7.05 3.03 3.24
N ARG A 3 7.84 2.25 3.96
CA ARG A 3 8.14 0.87 3.59
C ARG A 3 7.99 -0.01 4.82
N LYS A 4 7.41 -1.19 4.63
CA LYS A 4 7.24 -2.15 5.71
C LYS A 4 7.69 -3.52 5.21
N HIS A 5 8.58 -4.15 5.97
CA HIS A 5 9.11 -5.46 5.59
C HIS A 5 8.36 -6.58 6.29
N PHE A 6 8.10 -7.63 5.53
CA PHE A 6 7.50 -8.84 6.03
C PHE A 6 8.45 -10.00 5.73
N GLU A 7 8.13 -11.19 6.18
CA GLU A 7 9.02 -12.34 6.03
C GLU A 7 9.42 -12.58 4.57
N ASN A 8 8.46 -12.60 3.66
CA ASN A 8 8.72 -12.90 2.25
C ASN A 8 8.39 -11.75 1.30
N HIS A 9 7.90 -10.64 1.82
CA HIS A 9 7.40 -9.54 1.01
C HIS A 9 7.79 -8.19 1.60
N GLU A 10 7.68 -7.18 0.78
CA GLU A 10 7.88 -5.80 1.15
C GLU A 10 6.69 -5.00 0.65
N ALA A 11 6.15 -4.14 1.49
CA ALA A 11 5.04 -3.27 1.11
C ALA A 11 5.50 -1.82 1.19
N ILE A 12 5.15 -1.05 0.17
CA ILE A 12 5.58 0.35 0.04
C ILE A 12 4.35 1.21 -0.20
N SER A 13 4.19 2.25 0.62
CA SER A 13 3.12 3.22 0.40
C SER A 13 3.54 4.18 -0.70
N SER A 14 2.59 4.61 -1.51
CA SER A 14 2.89 5.53 -2.61
C SER A 14 1.64 6.29 -3.02
N ALA A 15 1.86 7.36 -3.79
CA ALA A 15 0.79 8.09 -4.45
C ALA A 15 1.00 7.94 -5.95
N VAL A 16 -0.07 7.65 -6.68
CA VAL A 16 0.00 7.54 -8.14
C VAL A 16 -0.91 8.58 -8.77
N PRO A 17 -0.45 9.24 -9.84
CA PRO A 17 -1.28 10.22 -10.51
C PRO A 17 -2.42 9.54 -11.26
N VAL A 18 -3.58 10.17 -11.21
CA VAL A 18 -4.77 9.76 -11.95
C VAL A 18 -5.35 10.98 -12.64
N ASP A 19 -6.39 10.81 -13.45
CA ASP A 19 -6.93 11.90 -14.26
C ASP A 19 -7.34 13.14 -13.47
N ASP A 20 -7.87 12.94 -12.27
CA ASP A 20 -8.39 14.02 -11.46
C ASP A 20 -7.66 14.20 -10.12
N GLY A 21 -6.39 13.78 -10.05
CA GLY A 21 -5.61 13.95 -8.84
C GLY A 21 -4.65 12.81 -8.59
N PHE A 22 -4.64 12.31 -7.35
CA PHE A 22 -3.73 11.25 -6.92
C PHE A 22 -4.49 10.21 -6.12
N GLU A 23 -4.08 8.95 -6.27
CA GLU A 23 -4.62 7.85 -5.47
C GLU A 23 -3.56 7.33 -4.52
N ALA A 24 -4.01 6.94 -3.33
CA ALA A 24 -3.14 6.27 -2.36
C ALA A 24 -3.10 4.78 -2.70
N VAL A 25 -1.89 4.23 -2.77
CA VAL A 25 -1.71 2.81 -3.09
C VAL A 25 -0.65 2.20 -2.18
N ILE A 26 -0.69 0.87 -2.09
CA ILE A 26 0.38 0.10 -1.46
C ILE A 26 0.87 -0.89 -2.52
N ALA A 27 2.14 -0.84 -2.82
CA ALA A 27 2.78 -1.78 -3.73
C ALA A 27 3.40 -2.90 -2.92
N VAL A 28 3.14 -4.14 -3.32
CA VAL A 28 3.66 -5.32 -2.63
C VAL A 28 4.56 -6.09 -3.58
N LYS A 29 5.76 -6.40 -3.10
CA LYS A 29 6.77 -7.11 -3.89
C LYS A 29 7.38 -8.22 -3.05
N ARG A 30 7.70 -9.36 -3.69
CA ARG A 30 8.46 -10.41 -3.02
C ARG A 30 9.90 -9.95 -2.84
N ARG A 31 10.48 -10.27 -1.70
CA ARG A 31 11.80 -9.77 -1.34
C ARG A 31 12.94 -10.34 -2.16
N ASP A 32 12.82 -11.61 -2.54
CA ASP A 32 13.93 -12.34 -3.17
C ASP A 32 13.78 -12.55 -4.67
N THR A 33 12.89 -11.81 -5.31
CA THR A 33 12.63 -11.97 -6.73
C THR A 33 12.57 -10.62 -7.43
N ASP A 34 12.68 -10.66 -8.75
CA ASP A 34 12.50 -9.48 -9.59
C ASP A 34 11.08 -9.39 -10.12
N ASP A 35 10.15 -10.08 -9.46
CA ASP A 35 8.75 -10.05 -9.87
C ASP A 35 8.17 -8.65 -9.81
N THR A 36 7.24 -8.38 -10.71
CA THR A 36 6.54 -7.11 -10.74
C THR A 36 5.73 -6.93 -9.46
N ALA A 37 5.82 -5.73 -8.88
CA ALA A 37 5.04 -5.42 -7.69
C ALA A 37 3.54 -5.42 -8.02
N ARG A 38 2.74 -5.90 -7.08
CA ARG A 38 1.29 -5.78 -7.17
C ARG A 38 0.88 -4.49 -6.47
N VAL A 39 -0.03 -3.76 -7.06
CA VAL A 39 -0.47 -2.48 -6.52
C VAL A 39 -1.91 -2.59 -6.04
N PHE A 40 -2.13 -2.20 -4.79
CA PHE A 40 -3.45 -2.22 -4.17
C PHE A 40 -3.89 -0.80 -3.88
N LYS A 41 -5.10 -0.44 -4.31
CA LYS A 41 -5.68 0.84 -3.96
C LYS A 41 -6.13 0.81 -2.50
N VAL A 42 -5.85 1.88 -1.78
CA VAL A 42 -6.27 2.01 -0.39
C VAL A 42 -7.07 3.28 -0.21
N ALA A 43 -7.52 3.57 1.01
CA ALA A 43 -8.35 4.75 1.30
C ALA A 43 -9.63 4.76 0.45
N ASN A 44 -10.21 3.57 0.24
CA ASN A 44 -11.47 3.38 -0.51
C ASN A 44 -11.42 3.93 -1.94
N GLY A 45 -10.24 4.00 -2.54
CA GLY A 45 -10.08 4.51 -3.89
C GLY A 45 -10.29 6.02 -4.02
N ARG A 46 -10.19 6.73 -2.90
CA ARG A 46 -10.38 8.17 -2.88
C ARG A 46 -9.28 8.87 -3.68
N HIS A 47 -9.66 9.95 -4.39
CA HIS A 47 -8.69 10.78 -5.09
C HIS A 47 -8.35 12.00 -4.24
N TYR A 48 -7.10 12.39 -4.29
CA TYR A 48 -6.58 13.54 -3.54
C TYR A 48 -6.04 14.58 -4.50
N ASP A 49 -6.14 15.84 -4.12
CA ASP A 49 -5.64 16.93 -4.98
C ASP A 49 -4.12 16.99 -4.99
N LEU A 50 -3.48 16.57 -3.91
CA LEU A 50 -2.03 16.64 -3.77
C LEU A 50 -1.44 15.26 -3.57
N ALA A 51 -0.28 15.03 -4.17
CA ALA A 51 0.46 13.78 -3.98
C ALA A 51 0.79 13.55 -2.51
N SER A 52 1.13 14.62 -1.77
CA SER A 52 1.47 14.50 -0.35
C SER A 52 0.28 14.01 0.47
N GLU A 53 -0.93 14.42 0.12
CA GLU A 53 -2.13 13.95 0.81
C GLU A 53 -2.37 12.46 0.56
N ALA A 54 -2.21 12.03 -0.68
CA ALA A 54 -2.35 10.61 -1.02
C ALA A 54 -1.27 9.77 -0.33
N GLU A 55 -0.05 10.28 -0.25
CA GLU A 55 1.04 9.59 0.45
C GLU A 55 0.74 9.41 1.93
N VAL A 56 0.23 10.46 2.59
CA VAL A 56 -0.15 10.37 4.01
C VAL A 56 -1.22 9.31 4.20
N ALA A 57 -2.22 9.29 3.31
CA ALA A 57 -3.27 8.27 3.38
C ALA A 57 -2.73 6.87 3.16
N ALA A 58 -1.79 6.70 2.21
CA ALA A 58 -1.17 5.41 1.95
C ALA A 58 -0.32 4.95 3.13
N GLU A 59 0.43 5.86 3.75
CA GLU A 59 1.23 5.53 4.92
C GLU A 59 0.37 5.12 6.10
N ALA A 60 -0.74 5.81 6.31
CA ALA A 60 -1.68 5.46 7.38
C ALA A 60 -2.26 4.07 7.15
N ALA A 61 -2.60 3.76 5.90
CA ALA A 61 -3.10 2.43 5.56
C ALA A 61 -2.03 1.36 5.76
N LEU A 62 -0.79 1.67 5.39
CA LEU A 62 0.32 0.72 5.53
C LEU A 62 0.55 0.31 6.98
N THR A 63 0.37 1.23 7.93
CA THR A 63 0.54 0.90 9.35
C THR A 63 -0.46 -0.14 9.82
N LYS A 64 -1.58 -0.30 9.10
CA LYS A 64 -2.63 -1.26 9.44
C LYS A 64 -2.48 -2.59 8.73
N VAL A 65 -1.48 -2.74 7.89
CA VAL A 65 -1.19 -4.01 7.24
C VAL A 65 -0.47 -4.90 8.26
N ARG A 66 -1.10 -6.00 8.63
CA ARG A 66 -0.56 -6.91 9.63
C ARG A 66 0.49 -7.83 9.02
N GLU A 67 0.21 -8.37 7.85
CA GLU A 67 1.13 -9.23 7.12
C GLU A 67 0.72 -9.33 5.66
N VAL A 68 1.56 -9.98 4.88
CA VAL A 68 1.28 -10.25 3.48
C VAL A 68 1.23 -11.76 3.31
N SER A 69 0.16 -12.28 2.70
CA SER A 69 0.00 -13.70 2.49
C SER A 69 1.03 -14.23 1.49
N ASN A 70 1.16 -15.55 1.40
CA ASN A 70 2.08 -16.16 0.44
C ASN A 70 1.72 -15.79 -1.00
N ASP A 71 0.46 -15.47 -1.26
CA ASP A 71 -0.01 -15.06 -2.58
C ASP A 71 0.22 -13.57 -2.84
N GLY A 72 0.78 -12.84 -1.88
CA GLY A 72 1.04 -11.42 -2.04
C GLY A 72 -0.15 -10.53 -1.72
N GLU A 73 -1.14 -11.03 -1.03
CA GLU A 73 -2.30 -10.23 -0.63
C GLU A 73 -2.10 -9.61 0.74
N LEU A 74 -2.63 -8.41 0.91
CA LEU A 74 -2.54 -7.68 2.17
C LEU A 74 -3.51 -8.27 3.19
N ILE A 75 -2.99 -8.52 4.39
CA ILE A 75 -3.81 -8.96 5.52
C ILE A 75 -3.83 -7.80 6.50
N TRP A 76 -5.01 -7.26 6.71
CA TRP A 76 -5.18 -6.07 7.53
C TRP A 76 -5.33 -6.43 8.99
N GLU A 77 -4.89 -5.51 9.84
CA GLU A 77 -5.08 -5.64 11.27
C GLU A 77 -6.57 -5.60 11.57
N GLU A 78 -7.05 -6.61 12.29
CA GLU A 78 -8.44 -6.65 12.70
C GLU A 78 -8.65 -5.68 13.85
N ASN A 79 -9.55 -4.74 13.64
CA ASN A 79 -10.02 -3.94 14.76
C ASN A 79 -11.03 -4.78 15.51
N ALA A 80 -10.66 -5.16 16.71
CA ALA A 80 -11.61 -5.79 17.60
C ALA A 80 -12.62 -4.72 18.00
N ILE A 81 -13.75 -4.77 17.42
CA ILE A 81 -14.82 -3.85 17.77
C ILE A 81 -15.75 -4.57 18.71
#